data_df642525b1082a8bc30c1c8430a035c5
#
_entry.id   df642525b1082a8bc30c1c8430a035c5
#
_cell.length_a   1.000
_cell.length_b   1.000
_cell.length_c   1.000
_cell.angle_alpha   90.00
_cell.angle_beta   90.00
_cell.angle_gamma   90.00
#
_symmetry.space_group_name_H-M   'P 1'
#
loop_
_entity.id
_entity.type
_entity.pdbx_description
1 polymer ?
#
loop_
_entity_poly.entity_id
_entity_poly.type
_entity_poly.pdbx_seq_one_letter_code
_entity_poly.pdbx_strand_id
1 'polypeptide(L)'
;MATFVLVTALHPPPDARLGVYPGSFNPPTVAHLKIALTAREHHGLHRVDFAVSTITLGKESVMRPPFEERLAVIEASIAAVDGLGLIVTEHQLIADIADGYDVVVMGADKWAQVNDVAWYPDHAARDAALAALPALALAPRTGFDVPDEHALPVGAELLDVSSSAVRAGRTEWMTDAARRHHEATGAWAP
;
A
#
# COMPACT_ATOMS: atom_id res chain seq x y z
N MET A 1 -15.42 7.54 15.18
CA MET A 1 -15.58 7.11 13.77
C MET A 1 -14.47 7.76 12.99
N ALA A 2 -13.52 6.98 12.51
CA ALA A 2 -12.47 7.54 11.67
C ALA A 2 -13.06 7.90 10.31
N THR A 3 -12.70 9.04 9.82
CA THR A 3 -13.22 9.56 8.56
C THR A 3 -12.29 9.08 7.43
N PHE A 4 -12.76 8.16 6.60
CA PHE A 4 -12.13 7.88 5.33
C PHE A 4 -12.56 8.97 4.34
N VAL A 5 -11.60 9.65 3.75
CA VAL A 5 -11.86 10.55 2.63
C VAL A 5 -11.54 9.81 1.35
N LEU A 6 -12.57 9.46 0.59
CA LEU A 6 -12.42 8.88 -0.74
C LEU A 6 -11.95 9.98 -1.69
N VAL A 7 -10.75 9.86 -2.22
CA VAL A 7 -10.19 10.82 -3.19
C VAL A 7 -10.68 10.52 -4.61
N THR A 8 -10.98 9.24 -4.91
CA THR A 8 -11.49 8.81 -6.23
C THR A 8 -13.01 8.64 -6.23
N ALA A 9 -13.69 9.23 -7.20
CA ALA A 9 -15.15 9.47 -7.24
C ALA A 9 -16.03 8.22 -7.49
N LEU A 10 -15.50 7.01 -7.63
CA LEU A 10 -16.29 5.83 -7.94
C LEU A 10 -16.75 5.12 -6.66
N HIS A 11 -18.03 5.22 -6.34
CA HIS A 11 -18.66 4.38 -5.32
C HIS A 11 -18.86 2.97 -5.90
N PRO A 12 -18.26 1.93 -5.29
CA PRO A 12 -18.50 0.56 -5.73
C PRO A 12 -19.97 0.16 -5.50
N PRO A 13 -20.49 -0.83 -6.26
CA PRO A 13 -21.78 -1.44 -5.97
C PRO A 13 -21.84 -1.96 -4.50
N PRO A 14 -23.05 -2.05 -3.90
CA PRO A 14 -23.19 -2.50 -2.51
C PRO A 14 -22.58 -3.86 -2.20
N ASP A 15 -22.60 -4.77 -3.16
CA ASP A 15 -22.08 -6.14 -3.03
C ASP A 15 -20.66 -6.31 -3.61
N ALA A 16 -19.98 -5.21 -3.92
CA ALA A 16 -18.65 -5.25 -4.50
C ALA A 16 -17.62 -5.69 -3.46
N ARG A 17 -16.84 -6.71 -3.79
CA ARG A 17 -15.67 -7.10 -3.01
C ARG A 17 -14.55 -6.08 -3.19
N LEU A 18 -13.97 -5.61 -2.08
CA LEU A 18 -12.97 -4.56 -2.06
C LEU A 18 -11.68 -5.03 -1.41
N GLY A 19 -10.56 -4.59 -1.95
CA GLY A 19 -9.26 -4.72 -1.32
C GLY A 19 -8.71 -3.37 -0.85
N VAL A 20 -7.87 -3.40 0.17
CA VAL A 20 -7.11 -2.23 0.61
C VAL A 20 -5.61 -2.51 0.58
N TYR A 21 -4.85 -1.55 0.11
CA TYR A 21 -3.39 -1.60 0.06
C TYR A 21 -2.80 -0.45 0.89
N PRO A 22 -2.55 -0.67 2.19
CA PRO A 22 -1.95 0.35 3.05
C PRO A 22 -0.49 0.60 2.71
N GLY A 23 -0.11 1.88 2.59
CA GLY A 23 1.27 2.22 2.31
C GLY A 23 1.55 3.72 2.26
N SER A 24 2.82 4.09 2.32
CA SER A 24 3.23 5.48 2.14
C SER A 24 3.44 5.86 0.67
N PHE A 25 3.69 4.87 -0.20
CA PHE A 25 3.93 5.04 -1.64
C PHE A 25 4.84 6.22 -1.96
N ASN A 26 6.00 6.27 -1.34
CA ASN A 26 6.91 7.42 -1.37
C ASN A 26 8.27 7.07 -2.00
N PRO A 27 8.38 7.09 -3.37
CA PRO A 27 7.31 7.29 -4.36
C PRO A 27 6.48 6.04 -4.66
N PRO A 28 5.34 6.18 -5.39
CA PRO A 28 4.68 5.04 -6.01
C PRO A 28 5.58 4.43 -7.10
N THR A 29 5.62 3.08 -7.13
CA THR A 29 6.46 2.30 -8.05
C THR A 29 5.61 1.43 -8.97
N VAL A 30 6.20 0.95 -10.05
CA VAL A 30 5.56 -0.01 -10.96
C VAL A 30 5.11 -1.29 -10.24
N ALA A 31 5.86 -1.72 -9.19
CA ALA A 31 5.48 -2.86 -8.37
C ALA A 31 4.18 -2.60 -7.59
N HIS A 32 3.97 -1.40 -7.03
CA HIS A 32 2.73 -1.12 -6.32
C HIS A 32 1.50 -1.29 -7.21
N LEU A 33 1.55 -0.77 -8.46
CA LEU A 33 0.46 -0.93 -9.42
C LEU A 33 0.26 -2.39 -9.78
N LYS A 34 1.34 -3.10 -10.09
CA LYS A 34 1.27 -4.51 -10.50
C LYS A 34 0.74 -5.40 -9.37
N ILE A 35 1.21 -5.21 -8.14
CA ILE A 35 0.75 -5.95 -6.95
C ILE A 35 -0.75 -5.71 -6.73
N ALA A 36 -1.21 -4.46 -6.78
CA ALA A 36 -2.63 -4.13 -6.61
C ALA A 36 -3.51 -4.79 -7.68
N LEU A 37 -3.10 -4.76 -8.96
CA LEU A 37 -3.81 -5.41 -10.05
C LEU A 37 -3.79 -6.93 -9.93
N THR A 38 -2.66 -7.52 -9.54
CA THR A 38 -2.55 -8.97 -9.30
C THR A 38 -3.47 -9.39 -8.14
N ALA A 39 -3.51 -8.62 -7.05
CA ALA A 39 -4.41 -8.89 -5.93
C ALA A 39 -5.89 -8.78 -6.37
N ARG A 40 -6.21 -7.74 -7.15
CA ARG A 40 -7.56 -7.55 -7.71
C ARG A 40 -8.01 -8.76 -8.54
N GLU A 41 -7.17 -9.22 -9.44
CA GLU A 41 -7.45 -10.37 -10.30
C GLU A 41 -7.53 -11.68 -9.50
N HIS A 42 -6.51 -11.95 -8.66
CA HIS A 42 -6.39 -13.19 -7.89
C HIS A 42 -7.55 -13.41 -6.92
N HIS A 43 -8.03 -12.35 -6.27
CA HIS A 43 -9.12 -12.42 -5.30
C HIS A 43 -10.49 -12.04 -5.87
N GLY A 44 -10.61 -11.73 -7.16
CA GLY A 44 -11.87 -11.33 -7.80
C GLY A 44 -12.44 -10.04 -7.20
N LEU A 45 -11.60 -9.05 -6.94
CA LEU A 45 -12.01 -7.79 -6.33
C LEU A 45 -12.55 -6.83 -7.40
N HIS A 46 -13.57 -6.07 -7.03
CA HIS A 46 -14.06 -4.97 -7.86
C HIS A 46 -13.01 -3.84 -7.92
N ARG A 47 -12.44 -3.50 -6.77
CA ARG A 47 -11.44 -2.42 -6.64
C ARG A 47 -10.43 -2.73 -5.53
N VAL A 48 -9.22 -2.20 -5.68
CA VAL A 48 -8.21 -2.12 -4.63
C VAL A 48 -7.92 -0.64 -4.34
N ASP A 49 -8.13 -0.22 -3.10
CA ASP A 49 -7.87 1.14 -2.64
C ASP A 49 -6.46 1.26 -2.06
N PHE A 50 -5.65 2.15 -2.62
CA PHE A 50 -4.41 2.60 -1.99
C PHE A 50 -4.78 3.43 -0.77
N ALA A 51 -4.40 2.99 0.42
CA ALA A 51 -4.71 3.67 1.67
C ALA A 51 -3.47 4.39 2.21
N VAL A 52 -3.56 5.71 2.31
CA VAL A 52 -2.48 6.56 2.83
C VAL A 52 -2.90 7.15 4.16
N SER A 53 -2.14 6.83 5.22
CA SER A 53 -2.38 7.45 6.53
C SER A 53 -1.74 8.83 6.61
N THR A 54 -2.48 9.80 7.17
CA THR A 54 -1.95 11.12 7.52
C THR A 54 -0.93 11.03 8.66
N ILE A 55 -1.06 9.98 9.51
CA ILE A 55 -0.20 9.71 10.65
C ILE A 55 0.52 8.37 10.39
N THR A 56 1.81 8.40 10.11
CA THR A 56 2.58 7.20 9.77
C THR A 56 3.39 6.73 10.96
N LEU A 57 3.11 5.54 11.51
CA LEU A 57 3.90 4.92 12.59
C LEU A 57 5.37 4.79 12.20
N GLY A 58 6.25 5.29 13.06
CA GLY A 58 7.71 5.17 12.92
C GLY A 58 8.32 5.94 11.75
N LYS A 59 7.57 6.86 11.12
CA LYS A 59 8.05 7.68 10.00
C LYS A 59 7.63 9.15 10.12
N GLU A 60 7.55 9.67 11.34
CA GLU A 60 7.14 11.05 11.62
C GLU A 60 8.06 12.10 10.97
N SER A 61 9.25 11.69 10.55
CA SER A 61 10.25 12.57 9.90
C SER A 61 10.25 12.54 8.37
N VAL A 62 9.34 11.80 7.71
CA VAL A 62 9.30 11.77 6.23
C VAL A 62 8.62 13.03 5.71
N MET A 63 9.41 14.08 5.54
CA MET A 63 8.99 15.42 5.16
C MET A 63 9.04 15.70 3.64
N ARG A 64 9.51 14.77 2.82
CA ARG A 64 9.69 15.03 1.38
C ARG A 64 9.19 13.86 0.51
N PRO A 65 8.39 14.15 -0.51
CA PRO A 65 7.66 15.41 -0.75
C PRO A 65 6.57 15.64 0.31
N PRO A 66 6.01 16.87 0.42
CA PRO A 66 4.86 17.14 1.27
C PRO A 66 3.71 16.18 1.02
N PHE A 67 2.86 15.96 2.05
CA PHE A 67 1.79 14.96 1.99
C PHE A 67 0.88 15.16 0.77
N GLU A 68 0.43 16.40 0.51
CA GLU A 68 -0.46 16.75 -0.59
C GLU A 68 0.17 16.48 -1.96
N GLU A 69 1.45 16.80 -2.14
CA GLU A 69 2.18 16.50 -3.38
C GLU A 69 2.28 14.99 -3.60
N ARG A 70 2.54 14.23 -2.53
CA ARG A 70 2.60 12.79 -2.59
C ARG A 70 1.24 12.18 -2.97
N LEU A 71 0.15 12.67 -2.38
CA LEU A 71 -1.21 12.25 -2.74
C LEU A 71 -1.50 12.51 -4.21
N ALA A 72 -1.20 13.71 -4.71
CA ALA A 72 -1.42 14.06 -6.11
C ALA A 72 -0.64 13.13 -7.06
N VAL A 73 0.59 12.73 -6.69
CA VAL A 73 1.40 11.81 -7.50
C VAL A 73 0.83 10.38 -7.46
N ILE A 74 0.32 9.92 -6.30
CA ILE A 74 -0.33 8.61 -6.20
C ILE A 74 -1.60 8.61 -7.05
N GLU A 75 -2.45 9.61 -6.91
CA GLU A 75 -3.68 9.78 -7.69
C GLU A 75 -3.38 9.76 -9.20
N ALA A 76 -2.42 10.56 -9.65
CA ALA A 76 -1.99 10.58 -11.05
C ALA A 76 -1.39 9.24 -11.54
N SER A 77 -0.82 8.44 -10.62
CA SER A 77 -0.27 7.12 -10.94
C SER A 77 -1.35 6.07 -11.20
N ILE A 78 -2.52 6.20 -10.55
CA ILE A 78 -3.63 5.24 -10.67
C ILE A 78 -4.76 5.72 -11.56
N ALA A 79 -4.84 7.00 -11.92
CA ALA A 79 -5.95 7.63 -12.60
C ALA A 79 -6.38 6.94 -13.92
N ALA A 80 -5.43 6.33 -14.63
CA ALA A 80 -5.67 5.63 -15.89
C ALA A 80 -5.81 4.10 -15.72
N VAL A 81 -5.89 3.61 -14.47
CA VAL A 81 -5.90 2.17 -14.16
C VAL A 81 -7.24 1.81 -13.53
N ASP A 82 -8.06 1.12 -14.31
CA ASP A 82 -9.39 0.69 -13.85
C ASP A 82 -9.29 -0.26 -12.64
N GLY A 83 -10.17 -0.02 -11.66
CA GLY A 83 -10.25 -0.85 -10.46
C GLY A 83 -9.21 -0.53 -9.40
N LEU A 84 -8.55 0.62 -9.48
CA LEU A 84 -7.74 1.17 -8.40
C LEU A 84 -8.39 2.44 -7.85
N GLY A 85 -8.28 2.63 -6.53
CA GLY A 85 -8.77 3.80 -5.82
C GLY A 85 -7.71 4.37 -4.87
N LEU A 86 -7.98 5.54 -4.31
CA LEU A 86 -7.14 6.20 -3.32
C LEU A 86 -8.01 6.68 -2.17
N ILE A 87 -7.64 6.32 -0.95
CA ILE A 87 -8.24 6.82 0.29
C ILE A 87 -7.20 7.42 1.20
N VAL A 88 -7.62 8.39 1.99
CA VAL A 88 -6.84 8.98 3.08
C VAL A 88 -7.49 8.60 4.40
N THR A 89 -6.69 8.24 5.39
CA THR A 89 -7.16 7.83 6.72
C THR A 89 -6.27 8.39 7.82
N GLU A 90 -6.81 8.46 9.04
CA GLU A 90 -6.04 8.77 10.25
C GLU A 90 -5.64 7.50 11.02
N HIS A 91 -6.11 6.33 10.59
CA HIS A 91 -5.71 5.07 11.20
C HIS A 91 -4.23 4.78 10.96
N GLN A 92 -3.58 4.21 11.97
CA GLN A 92 -2.17 3.84 11.95
C GLN A 92 -1.96 2.33 11.83
N LEU A 93 -2.79 1.54 12.52
CA LEU A 93 -2.73 0.09 12.46
C LEU A 93 -3.38 -0.43 11.19
N ILE A 94 -2.74 -1.42 10.56
CA ILE A 94 -3.26 -2.02 9.33
C ILE A 94 -4.61 -2.69 9.56
N ALA A 95 -4.85 -3.28 10.74
CA ALA A 95 -6.13 -3.88 11.09
C ALA A 95 -7.27 -2.83 11.05
N ASP A 96 -7.02 -1.63 11.59
CA ASP A 96 -8.00 -0.55 11.58
C ASP A 96 -8.21 0.02 10.16
N ILE A 97 -7.15 0.07 9.35
CA ILE A 97 -7.24 0.51 7.94
C ILE A 97 -8.03 -0.50 7.10
N ALA A 98 -7.89 -1.77 7.43
CA ALA A 98 -8.50 -2.87 6.68
C ALA A 98 -9.94 -3.19 7.12
N ASP A 99 -10.44 -2.54 8.16
CA ASP A 99 -11.81 -2.73 8.62
C ASP A 99 -12.82 -2.41 7.52
N GLY A 100 -13.75 -3.33 7.27
CA GLY A 100 -14.75 -3.22 6.21
C GLY A 100 -14.27 -3.60 4.80
N TYR A 101 -13.01 -4.02 4.61
CA TYR A 101 -12.51 -4.56 3.36
C TYR A 101 -12.51 -6.09 3.38
N ASP A 102 -12.61 -6.72 2.19
CA ASP A 102 -12.57 -8.19 2.04
C ASP A 102 -11.13 -8.72 2.03
N VAL A 103 -10.18 -7.93 1.55
CA VAL A 103 -8.77 -8.33 1.37
C VAL A 103 -7.84 -7.17 1.74
N VAL A 104 -6.79 -7.47 2.50
CA VAL A 104 -5.69 -6.54 2.72
C VAL A 104 -4.46 -6.98 1.92
N VAL A 105 -3.93 -6.06 1.12
CA VAL A 105 -2.75 -6.25 0.28
C VAL A 105 -1.54 -5.65 0.98
N MET A 106 -0.44 -6.39 1.06
CA MET A 106 0.83 -5.86 1.59
C MET A 106 2.04 -6.62 1.07
N GLY A 107 3.22 -6.00 1.15
CA GLY A 107 4.48 -6.71 0.92
C GLY A 107 4.86 -7.62 2.08
N ALA A 108 5.65 -8.66 1.82
CA ALA A 108 6.16 -9.58 2.83
C ALA A 108 6.95 -8.88 3.95
N ASP A 109 7.69 -7.82 3.61
CA ASP A 109 8.39 -6.97 4.56
C ASP A 109 7.43 -6.26 5.53
N LYS A 110 6.28 -5.80 5.05
CA LYS A 110 5.24 -5.20 5.87
C LYS A 110 4.53 -6.27 6.70
N TRP A 111 4.29 -7.46 6.15
CA TRP A 111 3.74 -8.59 6.90
C TRP A 111 4.62 -8.98 8.08
N ALA A 112 5.95 -9.06 7.87
CA ALA A 112 6.89 -9.29 8.96
C ALA A 112 6.79 -8.21 10.05
N GLN A 113 6.66 -6.93 9.67
CA GLN A 113 6.47 -5.83 10.61
C GLN A 113 5.14 -5.94 11.39
N VAL A 114 4.05 -6.30 10.73
CA VAL A 114 2.72 -6.47 11.37
C VAL A 114 2.72 -7.61 12.39
N ASN A 115 3.57 -8.63 12.20
CA ASN A 115 3.74 -9.73 13.15
C ASN A 115 4.66 -9.38 14.33
N ASP A 116 5.43 -8.31 14.25
CA ASP A 116 6.38 -7.94 15.30
C ASP A 116 5.63 -7.26 16.47
N VAL A 117 5.72 -7.89 17.65
CA VAL A 117 5.11 -7.40 18.89
C VAL A 117 5.60 -6.00 19.30
N ALA A 118 6.76 -5.57 18.81
CA ALA A 118 7.31 -4.24 19.11
C ALA A 118 6.39 -3.07 18.67
N TRP A 119 5.44 -3.33 17.79
CA TRP A 119 4.46 -2.35 17.32
C TRP A 119 3.16 -2.31 18.13
N TYR A 120 3.05 -3.15 19.16
CA TYR A 120 1.85 -3.31 19.99
C TYR A 120 2.20 -3.18 21.47
N PRO A 121 1.23 -2.87 22.34
CA PRO A 121 1.46 -2.85 23.78
C PRO A 121 1.93 -4.20 24.34
N ASP A 122 1.42 -5.30 23.78
CA ASP A 122 1.75 -6.68 24.18
C ASP A 122 1.37 -7.71 23.10
N HIS A 123 1.67 -8.98 23.37
CA HIS A 123 1.34 -10.09 22.48
C HIS A 123 -0.18 -10.25 22.25
N ALA A 124 -1.00 -10.04 23.26
CA ALA A 124 -2.45 -10.20 23.14
C ALA A 124 -3.04 -9.13 22.21
N ALA A 125 -2.56 -7.89 22.28
CA ALA A 125 -2.95 -6.82 21.39
C ALA A 125 -2.54 -7.11 19.94
N ARG A 126 -1.31 -7.63 19.72
CA ARG A 126 -0.87 -8.08 18.40
C ARG A 126 -1.77 -9.19 17.86
N ASP A 127 -2.03 -10.24 18.66
CA ASP A 127 -2.82 -11.39 18.23
C ASP A 127 -4.26 -10.98 17.90
N ALA A 128 -4.84 -10.07 18.68
CA ALA A 128 -6.15 -9.50 18.38
C ALA A 128 -6.17 -8.70 17.07
N ALA A 129 -5.14 -7.90 16.82
CA ALA A 129 -5.01 -7.15 15.56
C ALA A 129 -4.85 -8.07 14.35
N LEU A 130 -4.03 -9.14 14.47
CA LEU A 130 -3.89 -10.14 13.40
C LEU A 130 -5.19 -10.90 13.13
N ALA A 131 -5.93 -11.26 14.19
CA ALA A 131 -7.22 -11.95 14.08
C ALA A 131 -8.32 -11.07 13.46
N ALA A 132 -8.19 -9.75 13.52
CA ALA A 132 -9.13 -8.80 12.92
C ALA A 132 -8.85 -8.52 11.44
N LEU A 133 -7.70 -8.97 10.89
CA LEU A 133 -7.40 -8.76 9.47
C LEU A 133 -8.36 -9.55 8.58
N PRO A 134 -8.80 -8.96 7.44
CA PRO A 134 -9.52 -9.70 6.40
C PRO A 134 -8.58 -10.71 5.70
N ALA A 135 -9.03 -11.32 4.61
CA ALA A 135 -8.17 -12.18 3.82
C ALA A 135 -6.86 -11.48 3.41
N LEU A 136 -5.74 -12.21 3.48
CA LEU A 136 -4.43 -11.67 3.18
C LEU A 136 -4.04 -11.86 1.71
N ALA A 137 -3.44 -10.85 1.11
CA ALA A 137 -2.81 -10.88 -0.21
C ALA A 137 -1.38 -10.37 -0.08
N LEU A 138 -0.43 -11.29 0.07
CA LEU A 138 0.96 -10.97 0.40
C LEU A 138 1.84 -11.01 -0.86
N ALA A 139 2.43 -9.88 -1.21
CA ALA A 139 3.41 -9.81 -2.29
C ALA A 139 4.77 -10.30 -1.79
N PRO A 140 5.35 -11.37 -2.37
CA PRO A 140 6.67 -11.85 -2.02
C PRO A 140 7.76 -10.77 -2.15
N ARG A 141 8.77 -10.86 -1.30
CA ARG A 141 9.93 -9.96 -1.27
C ARG A 141 11.19 -10.76 -0.97
N THR A 142 12.31 -10.41 -1.60
CA THR A 142 13.60 -11.00 -1.29
C THR A 142 13.92 -10.87 0.20
N GLY A 143 14.24 -11.99 0.84
CA GLY A 143 14.62 -12.06 2.26
C GLY A 143 13.46 -12.11 3.25
N PHE A 144 12.23 -12.26 2.79
CA PHE A 144 11.05 -12.40 3.66
C PHE A 144 10.20 -13.60 3.26
N ASP A 145 9.80 -14.38 4.25
CA ASP A 145 8.93 -15.54 4.05
C ASP A 145 7.46 -15.10 3.95
N VAL A 146 6.73 -15.79 3.08
CA VAL A 146 5.28 -15.62 2.90
C VAL A 146 4.63 -16.99 2.95
N PRO A 147 3.57 -17.20 3.77
CA PRO A 147 2.79 -18.44 3.69
C PRO A 147 2.19 -18.61 2.29
N ASP A 148 2.34 -19.81 1.72
CA ASP A 148 1.93 -20.10 0.33
C ASP A 148 0.45 -19.76 0.06
N GLU A 149 -0.42 -20.01 1.05
CA GLU A 149 -1.87 -19.73 0.97
C GLU A 149 -2.22 -18.25 0.86
N HIS A 150 -1.29 -17.36 1.16
CA HIS A 150 -1.48 -15.90 1.10
C HIS A 150 -0.62 -15.25 0.01
N ALA A 151 0.27 -16.01 -0.62
CA ALA A 151 1.23 -15.48 -1.59
C ALA A 151 0.55 -15.06 -2.89
N LEU A 152 0.75 -13.80 -3.29
CA LEU A 152 0.33 -13.33 -4.61
C LEU A 152 1.28 -13.85 -5.70
N PRO A 153 0.75 -14.26 -6.87
CA PRO A 153 1.55 -14.72 -8.00
C PRO A 153 2.16 -13.53 -8.76
N VAL A 154 3.06 -12.80 -8.11
CA VAL A 154 3.80 -11.70 -8.73
C VAL A 154 5.11 -12.19 -9.35
N GLY A 155 5.53 -11.55 -10.44
CA GLY A 155 6.77 -11.93 -11.14
C GLY A 155 8.04 -11.66 -10.31
N ALA A 156 9.08 -12.46 -10.55
CA ALA A 156 10.35 -12.36 -9.82
C ALA A 156 11.03 -10.98 -10.00
N GLU A 157 10.76 -10.29 -11.12
CA GLU A 157 11.28 -8.95 -11.40
C GLU A 157 10.77 -7.87 -10.44
N LEU A 158 9.73 -8.16 -9.65
CA LEU A 158 9.14 -7.22 -8.70
C LEU A 158 9.63 -7.40 -7.25
N LEU A 159 10.34 -8.49 -6.95
CA LEU A 159 10.72 -8.84 -5.59
C LEU A 159 11.57 -7.79 -4.88
N ASP A 160 12.40 -7.05 -5.63
CA ASP A 160 13.31 -6.03 -5.12
C ASP A 160 12.81 -4.60 -5.33
N VAL A 161 11.72 -4.43 -6.10
CA VAL A 161 11.18 -3.10 -6.44
C VAL A 161 10.52 -2.46 -5.23
N SER A 162 11.07 -1.37 -4.72
CA SER A 162 10.56 -0.67 -3.55
C SER A 162 10.77 0.84 -3.63
N SER A 163 9.95 1.61 -2.90
CA SER A 163 10.15 3.05 -2.74
C SER A 163 11.51 3.37 -2.11
N SER A 164 12.01 2.54 -1.22
CA SER A 164 13.33 2.74 -0.58
C SER A 164 14.47 2.57 -1.59
N ALA A 165 14.40 1.57 -2.46
CA ALA A 165 15.38 1.40 -3.52
C ALA A 165 15.32 2.54 -4.56
N VAL A 166 14.12 3.06 -4.85
CA VAL A 166 13.99 4.26 -5.68
C VAL A 166 14.72 5.47 -5.06
N ARG A 167 14.51 5.72 -3.77
CA ARG A 167 15.22 6.81 -3.06
C ARG A 167 16.73 6.57 -2.96
N ALA A 168 17.18 5.32 -3.12
CA ALA A 168 18.59 4.96 -3.21
C ALA A 168 19.14 5.00 -4.65
N GLY A 169 18.37 5.53 -5.62
CA GLY A 169 18.83 5.77 -6.98
C GLY A 169 18.19 4.90 -8.08
N ARG A 170 17.30 3.94 -7.74
CA ARG A 170 16.62 3.08 -8.73
C ARG A 170 15.37 3.79 -9.32
N THR A 171 15.57 4.95 -9.92
CA THR A 171 14.49 5.83 -10.40
C THR A 171 13.67 5.22 -11.55
N GLU A 172 14.21 4.26 -12.28
CA GLU A 172 13.53 3.51 -13.35
C GLU A 172 12.31 2.70 -12.83
N TRP A 173 12.22 2.48 -11.52
CA TRP A 173 11.09 1.77 -10.90
C TRP A 173 9.92 2.67 -10.50
N MET A 174 10.05 3.97 -10.68
CA MET A 174 8.95 4.91 -10.48
C MET A 174 7.81 4.66 -11.47
N THR A 175 6.58 4.96 -11.06
CA THR A 175 5.48 5.16 -12.01
C THR A 175 5.79 6.35 -12.92
N ASP A 176 5.16 6.44 -14.08
CA ASP A 176 5.38 7.56 -15.00
C ASP A 176 5.03 8.91 -14.36
N ALA A 177 3.98 8.97 -13.54
CA ALA A 177 3.61 10.18 -12.82
C ALA A 177 4.67 10.57 -11.78
N ALA A 178 5.17 9.59 -11.00
CA ALA A 178 6.24 9.82 -10.02
C ALA A 178 7.54 10.27 -10.70
N ARG A 179 7.89 9.66 -11.84
CA ARG A 179 9.08 10.02 -12.60
C ARG A 179 9.01 11.46 -13.11
N ARG A 180 7.90 11.85 -13.75
CA ARG A 180 7.69 13.24 -14.21
C ARG A 180 7.78 14.24 -13.08
N HIS A 181 7.15 13.95 -11.92
CA HIS A 181 7.22 14.81 -10.75
C HIS A 181 8.66 14.91 -10.20
N HIS A 182 9.38 13.80 -10.14
CA HIS A 182 10.78 13.75 -9.69
C HIS A 182 11.71 14.55 -10.63
N GLU A 183 11.57 14.41 -11.95
CA GLU A 183 12.33 15.17 -12.96
C GLU A 183 12.11 16.69 -12.83
N ALA A 184 10.89 17.09 -12.49
CA ALA A 184 10.54 18.50 -12.32
C ALA A 184 10.98 19.12 -11.00
N THR A 185 11.03 18.34 -9.90
CA THR A 185 11.17 18.87 -8.53
C THR A 185 12.39 18.34 -7.76
N GLY A 186 12.97 17.20 -8.20
CA GLY A 186 13.98 16.49 -7.43
C GLY A 186 13.45 15.85 -6.14
N ALA A 187 12.14 15.63 -6.01
CA ALA A 187 11.47 15.25 -4.77
C ALA A 187 12.04 14.01 -4.08
N TRP A 188 12.59 13.07 -4.82
CA TRP A 188 13.19 11.82 -4.30
C TRP A 188 14.69 11.70 -4.66
N ALA A 189 15.35 12.81 -4.88
CA ALA A 189 16.82 12.80 -5.01
C ALA A 189 17.47 12.35 -3.68
N PRO A 190 18.61 11.64 -3.74
CA PRO A 190 19.36 11.19 -2.56
C PRO A 190 19.77 12.33 -1.63
#